data_baa4e1a97b13720c311982acbab9d465
#
_entry.id   baa4e1a97b13720c311982acbab9d465
#
_cell.length_a   1.000
_cell.length_b   1.000
_cell.length_c   1.000
_cell.angle_alpha   90.00
_cell.angle_beta   90.00
_cell.angle_gamma   90.00
#
_symmetry.space_group_name_H-M   'P 1'
#
loop_
_entity.id
_entity.type
_entity.pdbx_description
1 polymer ?
#
loop_
_entity_poly.entity_id
_entity_poly.type
_entity_poly.pdbx_seq_one_letter_code
_entity_poly.pdbx_strand_id
1 'polypeptide(L)'
;MLGDSIEVTPDIRSKAGILHAFGGSPIGNSRVKLTNVKDCIKRGLVKEGQDPQQVAADQLVKDGVDVLHTIGGDDTNTAAADLAAFLKKNGHTLTVIGLPKTVDNDVFPIHQTLGAWTAAEQGALFFENVVAEHSANPRMLIIHEVMGRNCGWLT
;
A
#
# COMPACT_ATOMS: atom_id res chain seq x y z
N MET A 1 16.30 10.22 2.07
CA MET A 1 15.40 9.37 2.85
C MET A 1 16.03 9.16 4.19
N LEU A 2 15.24 9.13 5.27
CA LEU A 2 15.80 9.21 6.62
C LEU A 2 16.27 7.86 7.17
N GLY A 3 15.95 6.74 6.49
CA GLY A 3 16.31 5.39 6.98
C GLY A 3 15.62 5.01 8.28
N ASP A 4 14.44 5.60 8.56
CA ASP A 4 13.66 5.25 9.74
C ASP A 4 13.14 3.82 9.57
N SER A 5 13.46 2.96 10.50
CA SER A 5 13.04 1.55 10.50
C SER A 5 12.54 1.12 11.88
N ILE A 6 11.66 0.15 11.90
CA ILE A 6 11.17 -0.51 13.10
C ILE A 6 11.66 -1.97 13.05
N GLU A 7 12.47 -2.36 14.00
CA GLU A 7 12.85 -3.77 14.14
C GLU A 7 11.68 -4.60 14.64
N VAL A 8 11.33 -5.68 13.91
CA VAL A 8 10.27 -6.59 14.31
C VAL A 8 10.78 -7.56 15.37
N THR A 9 10.71 -7.12 16.61
CA THR A 9 11.06 -7.92 17.78
C THR A 9 10.03 -9.05 18.04
N PRO A 10 10.36 -10.07 18.86
CA PRO A 10 9.40 -11.09 19.27
C PRO A 10 8.11 -10.51 19.91
N ASP A 11 8.23 -9.41 20.67
CA ASP A 11 7.09 -8.72 21.30
C ASP A 11 6.17 -8.10 20.23
N ILE A 12 6.73 -7.39 19.24
CA ILE A 12 5.95 -6.84 18.11
C ILE A 12 5.29 -7.97 17.33
N ARG A 13 6.02 -9.06 17.09
CA ARG A 13 5.49 -10.23 16.37
C ARG A 13 4.33 -10.89 17.11
N SER A 14 4.38 -10.99 18.42
CA SER A 14 3.29 -11.58 19.22
C SER A 14 1.98 -10.77 19.12
N LYS A 15 2.08 -9.46 18.89
CA LYS A 15 0.93 -8.56 18.72
C LYS A 15 0.31 -8.64 17.33
N ALA A 16 0.97 -9.29 16.37
CA ALA A 16 0.48 -9.37 14.99
C ALA A 16 -0.88 -10.10 14.89
N GLY A 17 -1.15 -11.06 15.79
CA GLY A 17 -2.41 -11.82 15.81
C GLY A 17 -3.68 -10.99 16.04
N ILE A 18 -3.56 -9.79 16.60
CA ILE A 18 -4.70 -8.90 16.88
C ILE A 18 -4.81 -7.74 15.89
N LEU A 19 -3.88 -7.60 14.94
CA LEU A 19 -3.87 -6.45 14.01
C LEU A 19 -5.11 -6.39 13.12
N HIS A 20 -5.75 -7.53 12.85
CA HIS A 20 -7.00 -7.60 12.08
C HIS A 20 -8.18 -6.89 12.74
N ALA A 21 -8.11 -6.64 14.06
CA ALA A 21 -9.14 -5.91 14.80
C ALA A 21 -8.99 -4.37 14.68
N PHE A 22 -7.91 -3.89 14.09
CA PHE A 22 -7.60 -2.47 13.99
C PHE A 22 -7.44 -2.05 12.53
N GLY A 23 -7.90 -0.83 12.21
CA GLY A 23 -7.66 -0.23 10.90
C GLY A 23 -6.28 0.42 10.80
N GLY A 24 -5.87 0.70 9.56
CA GLY A 24 -4.61 1.37 9.25
C GLY A 24 -3.40 0.43 9.20
N SER A 25 -2.22 1.03 9.16
CA SER A 25 -0.94 0.30 9.12
C SER A 25 -0.09 0.66 10.33
N PRO A 26 0.31 -0.30 11.17
CA PRO A 26 1.15 -0.04 12.34
C PRO A 26 2.56 0.45 11.96
N ILE A 27 3.00 0.18 10.74
CA ILE A 27 4.29 0.66 10.21
C ILE A 27 4.14 1.96 9.40
N GLY A 28 2.95 2.58 9.39
CA GLY A 28 2.67 3.76 8.59
C GLY A 28 2.51 3.48 7.10
N ASN A 29 2.45 4.53 6.32
CA ASN A 29 2.41 4.46 4.86
C ASN A 29 3.12 5.65 4.23
N SER A 30 3.42 5.54 2.93
CA SER A 30 4.00 6.62 2.14
C SER A 30 3.30 6.73 0.78
N ARG A 31 3.18 7.97 0.28
CA ARG A 31 2.72 8.27 -1.08
C ARG A 31 3.81 8.91 -1.93
N VAL A 32 5.06 8.65 -1.59
CA VAL A 32 6.22 9.17 -2.34
C VAL A 32 6.45 8.29 -3.57
N LYS A 33 6.52 8.93 -4.74
CA LYS A 33 6.97 8.29 -5.99
C LYS A 33 8.41 8.68 -6.25
N LEU A 34 9.35 7.73 -6.22
CA LEU A 34 10.79 7.98 -6.41
C LEU A 34 11.11 8.55 -7.81
N THR A 35 10.28 8.26 -8.80
CA THR A 35 10.39 8.80 -10.16
C THR A 35 9.93 10.26 -10.29
N ASN A 36 9.21 10.78 -9.28
CA ASN A 36 8.82 12.19 -9.23
C ASN A 36 9.84 13.04 -8.47
N VAL A 37 10.95 13.34 -9.15
CA VAL A 37 12.09 14.09 -8.59
C VAL A 37 11.65 15.44 -7.99
N LYS A 38 10.77 16.18 -8.69
CA LYS A 38 10.29 17.49 -8.23
C LYS A 38 9.54 17.40 -6.90
N ASP A 39 8.68 16.39 -6.73
CA ASP A 39 7.96 16.17 -5.48
C ASP A 39 8.91 15.73 -4.37
N CYS A 40 9.89 14.89 -4.66
CA CYS A 40 10.91 14.48 -3.70
C CYS A 40 11.75 15.67 -3.19
N ILE A 41 12.13 16.59 -4.06
CA ILE A 41 12.84 17.83 -3.69
C ILE A 41 11.93 18.73 -2.84
N LYS A 42 10.68 18.94 -3.28
CA LYS A 42 9.70 19.77 -2.54
C LYS A 42 9.46 19.26 -1.13
N ARG A 43 9.47 17.95 -0.93
CA ARG A 43 9.33 17.30 0.40
C ARG A 43 10.62 17.24 1.20
N GLY A 44 11.74 17.72 0.66
CA GLY A 44 13.04 17.68 1.33
C GLY A 44 13.64 16.28 1.46
N LEU A 45 13.17 15.31 0.68
CA LEU A 45 13.66 13.93 0.70
C LEU A 45 15.00 13.78 -0.01
N VAL A 46 15.24 14.62 -1.01
CA VAL A 46 16.49 14.70 -1.77
C VAL A 46 16.81 16.17 -2.07
N LYS A 47 18.08 16.47 -2.33
CA LYS A 47 18.56 17.79 -2.77
C LYS A 47 18.44 17.93 -4.29
N GLU A 48 18.52 19.17 -4.78
CA GLU A 48 18.64 19.41 -6.22
C GLU A 48 19.85 18.67 -6.81
N GLY A 49 19.65 18.04 -7.96
CA GLY A 49 20.67 17.24 -8.64
C GLY A 49 20.84 15.81 -8.11
N GLN A 50 20.15 15.41 -7.06
CA GLN A 50 20.15 14.02 -6.60
C GLN A 50 19.02 13.21 -7.26
N ASP A 51 19.34 11.96 -7.62
CA ASP A 51 18.34 10.97 -8.05
C ASP A 51 17.70 10.27 -6.83
N PRO A 52 16.39 10.39 -6.62
CA PRO A 52 15.74 9.74 -5.49
C PRO A 52 15.86 8.22 -5.49
N GLN A 53 15.96 7.57 -6.66
CA GLN A 53 16.16 6.12 -6.74
C GLN A 53 17.56 5.73 -6.25
N GLN A 54 18.58 6.53 -6.61
CA GLN A 54 19.94 6.32 -6.11
C GLN A 54 20.01 6.50 -4.59
N VAL A 55 19.42 7.58 -4.07
CA VAL A 55 19.39 7.83 -2.61
C VAL A 55 18.68 6.71 -1.87
N ALA A 56 17.61 6.15 -2.44
CA ALA A 56 16.91 5.00 -1.87
C ALA A 56 17.78 3.73 -1.91
N ALA A 57 18.43 3.47 -3.03
CA ALA A 57 19.32 2.32 -3.19
C ALA A 57 20.48 2.37 -2.19
N ASP A 58 21.14 3.52 -2.09
CA ASP A 58 22.26 3.72 -1.15
C ASP A 58 21.83 3.49 0.31
N GLN A 59 20.62 3.95 0.66
CA GLN A 59 20.08 3.74 2.00
C GLN A 59 19.77 2.26 2.28
N LEU A 60 19.15 1.56 1.34
CA LEU A 60 18.85 0.13 1.47
C LEU A 60 20.13 -0.71 1.63
N VAL A 61 21.16 -0.39 0.86
CA VAL A 61 22.48 -1.04 0.97
C VAL A 61 23.12 -0.76 2.32
N LYS A 62 23.07 0.51 2.77
CA LYS A 62 23.60 0.92 4.07
C LYS A 62 22.92 0.20 5.23
N ASP A 63 21.62 -0.04 5.12
CA ASP A 63 20.80 -0.72 6.13
C ASP A 63 20.94 -2.26 6.03
N GLY A 64 21.72 -2.78 5.07
CA GLY A 64 21.94 -4.22 4.89
C GLY A 64 20.71 -4.98 4.46
N VAL A 65 19.82 -4.35 3.67
CA VAL A 65 18.59 -4.96 3.18
C VAL A 65 18.87 -5.91 2.01
N ASP A 66 18.59 -7.19 2.15
CA ASP A 66 18.70 -8.20 1.10
C ASP A 66 17.39 -8.33 0.29
N VAL A 67 16.25 -8.20 0.95
CA VAL A 67 14.92 -8.33 0.35
C VAL A 67 14.03 -7.18 0.80
N LEU A 68 13.49 -6.44 -0.16
CA LEU A 68 12.52 -5.38 0.08
C LEU A 68 11.12 -5.86 -0.32
N HIS A 69 10.20 -5.95 0.63
CA HIS A 69 8.78 -6.15 0.36
C HIS A 69 8.07 -4.80 0.30
N THR A 70 7.36 -4.53 -0.80
CA THR A 70 6.47 -3.37 -0.91
C THR A 70 5.02 -3.84 -0.90
N ILE A 71 4.18 -3.18 -0.09
CA ILE A 71 2.78 -3.59 0.10
C ILE A 71 1.88 -2.42 -0.30
N GLY A 72 1.08 -2.58 -1.36
CA GLY A 72 0.20 -1.51 -1.80
C GLY A 72 -0.50 -1.77 -3.13
N GLY A 73 -1.15 -0.75 -3.67
CA GLY A 73 -1.89 -0.80 -4.92
C GLY A 73 -0.98 -0.71 -6.16
N ASP A 74 -1.59 -0.39 -7.30
CA ASP A 74 -0.93 -0.29 -8.59
C ASP A 74 0.28 0.66 -8.58
N ASP A 75 0.12 1.87 -8.08
CA ASP A 75 1.21 2.85 -7.95
C ASP A 75 2.41 2.33 -7.13
N THR A 76 2.15 1.56 -6.06
CA THR A 76 3.20 0.99 -5.21
C THR A 76 3.95 -0.12 -5.96
N ASN A 77 3.22 -1.00 -6.65
CA ASN A 77 3.82 -2.10 -7.40
C ASN A 77 4.59 -1.59 -8.62
N THR A 78 4.11 -0.55 -9.30
CA THR A 78 4.84 0.14 -10.37
C THR A 78 6.14 0.75 -9.83
N ALA A 79 6.08 1.46 -8.70
CA ALA A 79 7.28 2.03 -8.08
C ALA A 79 8.29 0.96 -7.63
N ALA A 80 7.80 -0.19 -7.18
CA ALA A 80 8.65 -1.34 -6.85
C ALA A 80 9.35 -1.91 -8.08
N ALA A 81 8.63 -2.03 -9.20
CA ALA A 81 9.20 -2.50 -10.46
C ALA A 81 10.27 -1.52 -11.00
N ASP A 82 9.99 -0.20 -10.95
CA ASP A 82 10.95 0.83 -11.35
C ASP A 82 12.23 0.77 -10.50
N LEU A 83 12.07 0.63 -9.18
CA LEU A 83 13.21 0.50 -8.27
C LEU A 83 14.00 -0.80 -8.52
N ALA A 84 13.31 -1.92 -8.75
CA ALA A 84 13.95 -3.19 -9.07
C ALA A 84 14.77 -3.10 -10.37
N ALA A 85 14.22 -2.47 -11.40
CA ALA A 85 14.92 -2.22 -12.67
C ALA A 85 16.16 -1.33 -12.47
N PHE A 86 16.02 -0.26 -11.68
CA PHE A 86 17.12 0.63 -11.33
C PHE A 86 18.24 -0.11 -10.59
N LEU A 87 17.90 -0.88 -9.55
CA LEU A 87 18.86 -1.65 -8.77
C LEU A 87 19.63 -2.65 -9.64
N LYS A 88 18.91 -3.41 -10.47
CA LYS A 88 19.52 -4.36 -11.41
C LYS A 88 20.48 -3.67 -12.39
N LYS A 89 20.08 -2.53 -12.96
CA LYS A 89 20.90 -1.75 -13.90
C LYS A 89 22.20 -1.25 -13.26
N ASN A 90 22.17 -0.93 -11.96
CA ASN A 90 23.31 -0.40 -11.22
C ASN A 90 24.08 -1.48 -10.44
N GLY A 91 23.86 -2.76 -10.72
CA GLY A 91 24.63 -3.87 -10.16
C GLY A 91 24.34 -4.21 -8.70
N HIS A 92 23.20 -3.77 -8.16
CA HIS A 92 22.76 -4.15 -6.83
C HIS A 92 22.10 -5.54 -6.85
N THR A 93 22.38 -6.34 -5.81
CA THR A 93 21.85 -7.72 -5.68
C THR A 93 20.55 -7.81 -4.88
N LEU A 94 20.06 -6.71 -4.32
CA LEU A 94 18.84 -6.63 -3.53
C LEU A 94 17.62 -7.06 -4.35
N THR A 95 16.80 -7.91 -3.76
CA THR A 95 15.55 -8.40 -4.36
C THR A 95 14.36 -7.53 -3.94
N VAL A 96 13.55 -7.10 -4.90
CA VAL A 96 12.31 -6.36 -4.63
C VAL A 96 11.11 -7.25 -4.94
N ILE A 97 10.17 -7.37 -3.99
CA ILE A 97 8.95 -8.17 -4.11
C ILE A 97 7.75 -7.26 -3.84
N GLY A 98 6.89 -7.07 -4.84
CA GLY A 98 5.63 -6.34 -4.70
C GLY A 98 4.51 -7.26 -4.20
N LEU A 99 3.81 -6.82 -3.15
CA LEU A 99 2.62 -7.47 -2.60
C LEU A 99 1.40 -6.59 -2.90
N PRO A 100 0.53 -7.00 -3.84
CA PRO A 100 -0.60 -6.17 -4.24
C PRO A 100 -1.67 -6.13 -3.16
N LYS A 101 -1.92 -4.94 -2.61
CA LYS A 101 -2.93 -4.63 -1.60
C LYS A 101 -3.78 -3.45 -2.06
N THR A 102 -4.97 -3.74 -2.52
CA THR A 102 -5.95 -2.73 -2.93
C THR A 102 -7.36 -3.31 -2.93
N VAL A 103 -8.36 -2.50 -2.59
CA VAL A 103 -9.78 -2.87 -2.73
C VAL A 103 -10.24 -2.81 -4.20
N ASP A 104 -9.49 -2.12 -5.05
CA ASP A 104 -9.82 -1.96 -6.47
C ASP A 104 -9.66 -3.27 -7.24
N ASN A 105 -8.82 -4.19 -6.75
CA ASN A 105 -8.53 -5.52 -7.32
C ASN A 105 -8.14 -5.44 -8.82
N ASP A 106 -7.37 -4.40 -9.18
CA ASP A 106 -7.07 -4.00 -10.56
C ASP A 106 -5.59 -4.21 -10.96
N VAL A 107 -4.84 -4.99 -10.20
CA VAL A 107 -3.42 -5.28 -10.48
C VAL A 107 -3.29 -6.52 -11.36
N PHE A 108 -3.14 -6.31 -12.66
CA PHE A 108 -2.94 -7.42 -13.62
C PHE A 108 -1.53 -8.05 -13.48
N PRO A 109 -1.37 -9.39 -13.55
CA PRO A 109 -2.37 -10.45 -13.77
C PRO A 109 -2.92 -11.08 -12.48
N ILE A 110 -2.90 -10.38 -11.38
CA ILE A 110 -3.31 -10.90 -10.07
C ILE A 110 -4.83 -11.05 -10.02
N HIS A 111 -5.31 -12.24 -9.69
CA HIS A 111 -6.75 -12.52 -9.57
C HIS A 111 -7.37 -11.91 -8.31
N GLN A 112 -6.59 -11.87 -7.23
CA GLN A 112 -7.06 -11.37 -5.94
C GLN A 112 -5.96 -10.59 -5.23
N THR A 113 -6.22 -9.31 -5.00
CA THR A 113 -5.35 -8.46 -4.20
C THR A 113 -5.69 -8.57 -2.71
N LEU A 114 -4.71 -8.32 -1.86
CA LEU A 114 -4.89 -8.32 -0.41
C LEU A 114 -5.95 -7.29 0.00
N GLY A 115 -6.94 -7.74 0.76
CA GLY A 115 -8.02 -6.91 1.30
C GLY A 115 -9.24 -6.74 0.39
N ALA A 116 -9.20 -7.15 -0.88
CA ALA A 116 -10.33 -6.99 -1.80
C ALA A 116 -11.57 -7.76 -1.33
N TRP A 117 -11.46 -9.05 -1.07
CA TRP A 117 -12.59 -9.86 -0.58
C TRP A 117 -13.05 -9.47 0.82
N THR A 118 -12.12 -9.12 1.71
CA THR A 118 -12.46 -8.59 3.05
C THR A 118 -13.30 -7.32 2.93
N ALA A 119 -12.95 -6.42 2.02
CA ALA A 119 -13.71 -5.21 1.78
C ALA A 119 -15.12 -5.50 1.25
N ALA A 120 -15.26 -6.47 0.34
CA ALA A 120 -16.57 -6.89 -0.17
C ALA A 120 -17.46 -7.47 0.93
N GLU A 121 -16.92 -8.38 1.74
CA GLU A 121 -17.64 -8.99 2.85
C GLU A 121 -18.08 -7.97 3.90
N GLN A 122 -17.15 -7.11 4.34
CA GLN A 122 -17.46 -6.07 5.32
C GLN A 122 -18.42 -5.01 4.77
N GLY A 123 -18.29 -4.68 3.49
CA GLY A 123 -19.21 -3.78 2.77
C GLY A 123 -20.64 -4.35 2.72
N ALA A 124 -20.78 -5.63 2.41
CA ALA A 124 -22.06 -6.32 2.39
C ALA A 124 -22.72 -6.33 3.77
N LEU A 125 -21.99 -6.73 4.81
CA LEU A 125 -22.49 -6.70 6.19
C LEU A 125 -22.92 -5.30 6.65
N PHE A 126 -22.14 -4.29 6.30
CA PHE A 126 -22.51 -2.90 6.59
C PHE A 126 -23.81 -2.50 5.88
N PHE A 127 -23.92 -2.84 4.60
CA PHE A 127 -25.11 -2.51 3.80
C PHE A 127 -26.36 -3.23 4.28
N GLU A 128 -26.27 -4.48 4.74
CA GLU A 128 -27.39 -5.20 5.36
C GLU A 128 -27.94 -4.44 6.59
N ASN A 129 -27.09 -3.86 7.42
CA ASN A 129 -27.52 -3.02 8.54
C ASN A 129 -28.21 -1.74 8.07
N VAL A 130 -27.70 -1.10 7.00
CA VAL A 130 -28.31 0.08 6.39
C VAL A 130 -29.69 -0.25 5.82
N VAL A 131 -29.87 -1.41 5.18
CA VAL A 131 -31.16 -1.89 4.68
C VAL A 131 -32.12 -2.19 5.82
N ALA A 132 -31.64 -2.78 6.91
CA ALA A 132 -32.47 -3.03 8.10
C ALA A 132 -33.02 -1.73 8.70
N GLU A 133 -32.19 -0.67 8.78
CA GLU A 133 -32.63 0.65 9.21
C GLU A 133 -33.68 1.27 8.25
N HIS A 134 -33.49 1.12 6.94
CA HIS A 134 -34.46 1.55 5.94
C HIS A 134 -35.82 0.86 6.11
N SER A 135 -35.82 -0.42 6.48
CA SER A 135 -37.04 -1.19 6.71
C SER A 135 -37.88 -0.62 7.87
N ALA A 136 -37.24 0.01 8.84
CA ALA A 136 -37.92 0.69 9.94
C ALA A 136 -38.53 2.05 9.52
N ASN A 137 -38.03 2.66 8.45
CA ASN A 137 -38.49 3.92 7.89
C ASN A 137 -38.58 3.87 6.36
N PRO A 138 -39.65 3.27 5.78
CA PRO A 138 -39.74 3.00 4.34
C PRO A 138 -39.85 4.23 3.43
N ARG A 139 -39.92 5.44 4.00
CA ARG A 139 -39.90 6.70 3.24
C ARG A 139 -38.50 7.31 3.08
N MET A 140 -37.49 6.68 3.69
CA MET A 140 -36.11 7.12 3.61
C MET A 140 -35.51 6.73 2.25
N LEU A 141 -34.79 7.64 1.62
CA LEU A 141 -33.89 7.35 0.51
C LEU A 141 -32.46 7.25 1.05
N ILE A 142 -31.80 6.12 0.81
CA ILE A 142 -30.42 5.91 1.21
C ILE A 142 -29.57 5.82 -0.06
N ILE A 143 -28.53 6.64 -0.12
CA ILE A 143 -27.49 6.59 -1.16
C ILE A 143 -26.21 6.14 -0.47
N HIS A 144 -25.69 4.98 -0.86
CA HIS A 144 -24.47 4.41 -0.32
C HIS A 144 -23.35 4.44 -1.36
N GLU A 145 -22.28 5.19 -1.08
CA GLU A 145 -21.10 5.24 -1.93
C GLU A 145 -20.12 4.13 -1.54
N VAL A 146 -19.68 3.35 -2.52
CA VAL A 146 -18.65 2.32 -2.34
C VAL A 146 -17.38 2.77 -3.05
N MET A 147 -16.23 2.62 -2.37
CA MET A 147 -14.94 2.98 -2.92
C MET A 147 -14.57 2.11 -4.13
N GLY A 148 -13.86 2.68 -5.11
CA GLY A 148 -13.40 1.96 -6.28
C GLY A 148 -13.35 2.85 -7.52
N ARG A 149 -12.38 3.70 -7.61
CA ARG A 149 -12.19 4.77 -8.59
C ARG A 149 -12.63 4.44 -10.04
N ASN A 150 -12.07 3.37 -10.61
CA ASN A 150 -12.36 2.89 -11.97
C ASN A 150 -12.87 1.44 -11.97
N CYS A 151 -13.15 0.88 -10.82
CA CYS A 151 -13.68 -0.47 -10.69
C CYS A 151 -14.99 -0.44 -9.90
N GLY A 152 -16.04 -0.99 -10.49
CA GLY A 152 -17.37 -1.09 -9.88
C GLY A 152 -17.66 -2.47 -9.29
N TRP A 153 -16.69 -3.37 -9.23
CA TRP A 153 -16.91 -4.76 -8.83
C TRP A 153 -17.30 -4.90 -7.35
N LEU A 154 -16.94 -3.91 -6.53
CA LEU A 154 -17.20 -3.94 -5.09
C LEU A 154 -18.67 -3.59 -4.75
N THR A 155 -19.42 -3.00 -5.70
CA THR A 155 -20.85 -2.75 -5.58
C THR A 155 -21.64 -3.96 -6.07
#